data_b7edfc7bcdbf8319fd8bbc06587e5950
#
_entry.id   b7edfc7bcdbf8319fd8bbc06587e5950
#
_cell.length_a   1.000
_cell.length_b   1.000
_cell.length_c   1.000
_cell.angle_alpha   90.00
_cell.angle_beta   90.00
_cell.angle_gamma   90.00
#
_symmetry.space_group_name_H-M   'P 1'
#
loop_
_entity.id
_entity.type
_entity.pdbx_description
1 polymer ?
#
loop_
_entity_poly.entity_id
_entity_poly.type
_entity_poly.pdbx_seq_one_letter_code
_entity_poly.pdbx_strand_id
1 'polypeptide(L)'
;ANKRMGGDLWRFLRRRGKRYNRRGAQHAGRGMIPHRIDIAERPAIVAAKSRLGDWEGDTLVGTRHQGRLLTHVERKSLFTIISKLSRPTAQATHRATVHRLKPLRQHVHTITYDNGKEFAGHRNTAQCLHALSCVGTRGE
;
A
#
# COMPACT_ATOMS: atom_id res chain seq x y z
N ALA A 1 -10.00 31.72 4.30
CA ALA A 1 -10.66 32.92 4.90
C ALA A 1 -9.69 33.71 5.77
N ASN A 2 -9.05 33.13 6.79
CA ASN A 2 -8.23 33.87 7.77
C ASN A 2 -7.10 34.71 7.12
N LYS A 3 -6.34 34.16 6.16
CA LYS A 3 -5.26 34.89 5.47
C LYS A 3 -5.77 36.11 4.68
N ARG A 4 -6.95 36.00 4.06
CA ARG A 4 -7.56 37.11 3.29
C ARG A 4 -8.04 38.25 4.20
N MET A 5 -8.28 37.96 5.48
CA MET A 5 -8.71 38.89 6.53
C MET A 5 -7.52 39.34 7.38
N GLY A 6 -6.26 39.23 6.90
CA GLY A 6 -5.07 39.67 7.64
C GLY A 6 -4.62 38.76 8.78
N GLY A 7 -5.31 37.67 9.01
CA GLY A 7 -4.92 36.73 10.08
C GLY A 7 -3.69 35.86 9.76
N ASP A 8 -3.07 35.31 10.77
CA ASP A 8 -1.80 34.57 10.70
C ASP A 8 -1.91 33.05 10.93
N LEU A 9 -3.11 32.52 11.22
CA LEU A 9 -3.34 31.09 11.47
C LEU A 9 -2.84 30.18 10.35
N TRP A 10 -2.75 30.68 9.11
CA TRP A 10 -2.21 29.93 7.99
C TRP A 10 -0.73 29.54 8.17
N ARG A 11 0.04 30.25 9.03
CA ARG A 11 1.45 29.95 9.34
C ARG A 11 1.60 28.65 10.08
N PHE A 12 0.58 28.21 10.81
CA PHE A 12 0.55 26.96 11.58
C PHE A 12 0.09 25.78 10.75
N LEU A 13 -0.40 26.00 9.53
CA LEU A 13 -0.73 24.91 8.62
C LEU A 13 0.54 24.23 8.11
N ARG A 14 0.49 22.90 7.92
CA ARG A 14 1.60 22.09 7.42
C ARG A 14 2.30 22.66 6.18
N ARG A 15 1.56 23.33 5.28
CA ARG A 15 2.09 23.92 4.03
C ARG A 15 2.34 25.40 4.10
N ARG A 16 2.03 26.08 5.21
CA ARG A 16 2.23 27.52 5.42
C ARG A 16 1.82 28.39 4.22
N GLY A 17 0.70 28.05 3.59
CA GLY A 17 0.17 28.77 2.42
C GLY A 17 0.94 28.56 1.10
N LYS A 18 1.90 27.62 1.01
CA LYS A 18 2.51 27.23 -0.26
C LYS A 18 1.46 26.68 -1.22
N ARG A 19 1.49 27.13 -2.48
CA ARG A 19 0.56 26.64 -3.50
C ARG A 19 0.66 25.12 -3.64
N TYR A 20 -0.50 24.47 -3.76
CA TYR A 20 -0.56 23.06 -4.09
C TYR A 20 -0.02 22.85 -5.52
N ASN A 21 1.01 22.06 -5.67
CA ASN A 21 1.55 21.75 -7.00
C ASN A 21 0.62 20.76 -7.71
N ARG A 22 -0.37 21.28 -8.44
CA ARG A 22 -1.33 20.45 -9.22
C ARG A 22 -0.66 19.66 -10.35
N ARG A 23 0.50 20.13 -10.85
CA ARG A 23 1.21 19.45 -11.94
C ARG A 23 1.85 18.12 -11.51
N GLY A 24 2.13 17.95 -10.22
CA GLY A 24 2.67 16.70 -9.69
C GLY A 24 1.64 15.60 -9.43
N ALA A 25 0.34 15.91 -9.45
CA ALA A 25 -0.71 14.96 -9.09
C ALA A 25 -1.10 14.02 -10.24
N GLN A 26 -1.07 14.50 -11.49
CA GLN A 26 -1.55 13.69 -12.63
C GLN A 26 -0.45 12.90 -13.34
N HIS A 27 0.83 13.32 -13.28
CA HIS A 27 1.91 12.69 -14.06
C HIS A 27 3.24 12.60 -13.30
N ALA A 28 3.22 12.51 -11.98
CA ALA A 28 4.44 12.25 -11.22
C ALA A 28 4.90 10.82 -11.49
N GLY A 29 5.53 10.58 -12.64
CA GLY A 29 6.44 9.48 -13.02
C GLY A 29 6.41 8.15 -12.26
N ARG A 30 5.34 7.86 -11.55
CA ARG A 30 5.07 6.58 -10.90
C ARG A 30 4.42 5.71 -11.95
N GLY A 31 5.24 5.02 -12.74
CA GLY A 31 4.75 4.03 -13.69
C GLY A 31 3.73 3.14 -12.99
N MET A 32 2.61 2.91 -13.67
CA MET A 32 1.63 1.94 -13.18
C MET A 32 2.30 0.57 -13.09
N ILE A 33 1.97 -0.19 -12.05
CA ILE A 33 2.43 -1.57 -11.93
C ILE A 33 1.87 -2.35 -13.12
N PRO A 34 2.73 -3.04 -13.92
CA PRO A 34 2.26 -3.81 -15.07
C PRO A 34 1.29 -4.92 -14.64
N HIS A 35 0.27 -5.17 -15.48
CA HIS A 35 -0.67 -6.28 -15.29
C HIS A 35 -1.38 -6.30 -13.94
N ARG A 36 -1.63 -5.12 -13.36
CA ARG A 36 -2.39 -5.02 -12.12
C ARG A 36 -3.85 -5.44 -12.36
N ILE A 37 -4.43 -6.10 -11.38
CA ILE A 37 -5.88 -6.23 -11.24
C ILE A 37 -6.29 -5.04 -10.40
N ASP A 38 -7.20 -4.20 -10.91
CA ASP A 38 -7.65 -3.00 -10.21
C ASP A 38 -8.42 -3.39 -8.94
N ILE A 39 -8.38 -2.52 -7.93
CA ILE A 39 -9.14 -2.72 -6.70
C ILE A 39 -10.65 -2.80 -6.97
N ALA A 40 -11.13 -2.16 -8.03
CA ALA A 40 -12.53 -2.23 -8.46
C ALA A 40 -12.95 -3.64 -8.92
N GLU A 41 -11.99 -4.44 -9.42
CA GLU A 41 -12.21 -5.83 -9.83
C GLU A 41 -12.07 -6.82 -8.65
N ARG A 42 -11.80 -6.31 -7.45
CA ARG A 42 -11.66 -7.12 -6.25
C ARG A 42 -13.00 -7.78 -5.89
N PRO A 43 -13.02 -9.09 -5.53
CA PRO A 43 -14.24 -9.76 -5.14
C PRO A 43 -14.98 -9.04 -4.01
N ALA A 44 -16.30 -8.89 -4.11
CA ALA A 44 -17.14 -8.18 -3.14
C ALA A 44 -16.99 -8.73 -1.70
N ILE A 45 -16.74 -10.03 -1.53
CA ILE A 45 -16.52 -10.67 -0.24
C ILE A 45 -15.34 -10.06 0.52
N VAL A 46 -14.32 -9.54 -0.19
CA VAL A 46 -13.15 -8.89 0.41
C VAL A 46 -13.55 -7.54 1.03
N ALA A 47 -14.44 -6.80 0.36
CA ALA A 47 -14.97 -5.54 0.89
C ALA A 47 -15.85 -5.77 2.13
N ALA A 48 -16.65 -6.83 2.12
CA ALA A 48 -17.51 -7.22 3.23
C ALA A 48 -16.75 -7.68 4.49
N LYS A 49 -15.44 -8.00 4.39
CA LYS A 49 -14.62 -8.52 5.49
C LYS A 49 -15.25 -9.76 6.20
N SER A 50 -16.02 -10.55 5.45
CA SER A 50 -16.82 -11.64 6.02
C SER A 50 -16.03 -12.94 6.25
N ARG A 51 -14.94 -13.15 5.51
CA ARG A 51 -14.06 -14.32 5.64
C ARG A 51 -12.66 -13.95 6.13
N LEU A 52 -11.95 -14.92 6.68
CA LEU A 52 -10.51 -14.82 6.94
C LEU A 52 -9.72 -15.05 5.65
N GLY A 53 -8.51 -14.49 5.57
CA GLY A 53 -7.58 -14.74 4.48
C GLY A 53 -7.51 -13.65 3.41
N ASP A 54 -8.15 -12.52 3.65
CA ASP A 54 -8.04 -11.33 2.80
C ASP A 54 -7.09 -10.33 3.46
N TRP A 55 -5.93 -10.09 2.82
CA TRP A 55 -4.82 -9.32 3.38
C TRP A 55 -4.65 -7.97 2.71
N GLU A 56 -4.17 -7.00 3.46
CA GLU A 56 -3.67 -5.71 2.96
C GLU A 56 -2.18 -5.61 3.23
N GLY A 57 -1.40 -5.27 2.20
CA GLY A 57 0.03 -5.05 2.30
C GLY A 57 0.37 -3.58 2.09
N ASP A 58 1.14 -2.98 3.01
CA ASP A 58 1.60 -1.59 2.92
C ASP A 58 3.04 -1.46 3.42
N THR A 59 3.71 -0.37 3.04
CA THR A 59 5.05 -0.06 3.50
C THR A 59 5.09 1.24 4.30
N LEU A 60 5.67 1.17 5.48
CA LEU A 60 5.95 2.32 6.32
C LEU A 60 7.40 2.75 6.16
N VAL A 61 7.62 4.04 5.96
CA VAL A 61 8.95 4.64 5.81
C VAL A 61 9.31 5.36 7.10
N GLY A 62 10.44 4.99 7.67
CA GLY A 62 10.98 5.64 8.87
C GLY A 62 11.42 7.08 8.63
N THR A 63 11.77 7.77 9.70
CA THR A 63 12.27 9.15 9.69
C THR A 63 13.51 9.26 8.80
N ARG A 64 13.64 10.35 8.05
CA ARG A 64 14.75 10.61 7.11
C ARG A 64 14.95 9.49 6.07
N HIS A 65 13.88 8.75 5.73
CA HIS A 65 13.93 7.61 4.82
C HIS A 65 14.83 6.45 5.29
N GLN A 66 15.18 6.40 6.56
CA GLN A 66 15.94 5.31 7.15
C GLN A 66 15.01 4.26 7.73
N GLY A 67 15.24 3.02 7.31
CA GLY A 67 14.40 1.89 7.70
C GLY A 67 13.04 1.87 7.01
N ARG A 68 12.58 0.68 6.71
CA ARG A 68 11.25 0.44 6.16
C ARG A 68 10.65 -0.78 6.82
N LEU A 69 9.36 -0.72 7.04
CA LEU A 69 8.57 -1.83 7.53
C LEU A 69 7.56 -2.20 6.43
N LEU A 70 7.43 -3.47 6.18
CA LEU A 70 6.36 -4.04 5.39
C LEU A 70 5.33 -4.61 6.36
N THR A 71 4.10 -4.17 6.25
CA THR A 71 2.98 -4.63 7.06
C THR A 71 2.04 -5.46 6.21
N HIS A 72 1.54 -6.55 6.77
CA HIS A 72 0.42 -7.30 6.22
C HIS A 72 -0.65 -7.38 7.29
N VAL A 73 -1.83 -6.89 6.98
CA VAL A 73 -3.00 -6.90 7.90
C VAL A 73 -4.07 -7.79 7.31
N GLU A 74 -4.51 -8.79 8.06
CA GLU A 74 -5.68 -9.60 7.72
C GLU A 74 -6.93 -8.78 8.03
N ARG A 75 -7.82 -8.61 7.02
CA ARG A 75 -8.89 -7.59 7.02
C ARG A 75 -10.02 -7.86 8.02
N LYS A 76 -10.29 -9.12 8.33
CA LYS A 76 -11.36 -9.49 9.26
C LYS A 76 -10.90 -9.52 10.71
N SER A 77 -9.79 -10.19 10.97
CA SER A 77 -9.25 -10.37 12.32
C SER A 77 -8.38 -9.22 12.80
N LEU A 78 -7.89 -8.36 11.86
CA LEU A 78 -6.88 -7.34 12.08
C LEU A 78 -5.53 -7.91 12.53
N PHE A 79 -5.34 -9.23 12.37
CA PHE A 79 -4.05 -9.85 12.63
C PHE A 79 -2.97 -9.24 11.75
N THR A 80 -1.92 -8.74 12.37
CA THR A 80 -0.89 -7.94 11.69
C THR A 80 0.46 -8.62 11.76
N ILE A 81 1.10 -8.74 10.60
CA ILE A 81 2.48 -9.21 10.46
C ILE A 81 3.34 -8.04 10.03
N ILE A 82 4.44 -7.81 10.76
CA ILE A 82 5.39 -6.74 10.45
C ILE A 82 6.73 -7.35 10.07
N SER A 83 7.33 -6.86 9.00
CA SER A 83 8.64 -7.29 8.52
C SER A 83 9.53 -6.08 8.26
N LYS A 84 10.78 -6.15 8.68
CA LYS A 84 11.79 -5.13 8.35
C LYS A 84 12.27 -5.34 6.91
N LEU A 85 12.26 -4.27 6.11
CA LEU A 85 12.87 -4.25 4.78
C LEU A 85 14.16 -3.45 4.82
N SER A 86 15.26 -4.06 4.39
CA SER A 86 16.54 -3.36 4.21
C SER A 86 16.50 -2.38 3.04
N ARG A 87 15.80 -2.76 1.95
CA ARG A 87 15.61 -1.94 0.74
C ARG A 87 14.19 -2.08 0.21
N PRO A 88 13.57 -0.99 -0.30
CA PRO A 88 12.21 -1.02 -0.86
C PRO A 88 12.24 -1.44 -2.33
N THR A 89 12.70 -2.63 -2.61
CA THR A 89 12.71 -3.20 -3.95
C THR A 89 11.59 -4.21 -4.09
N ALA A 90 11.05 -4.37 -5.30
CA ALA A 90 10.03 -5.37 -5.58
C ALA A 90 10.46 -6.78 -5.17
N GLN A 91 11.74 -7.11 -5.36
CA GLN A 91 12.29 -8.41 -4.99
C GLN A 91 12.35 -8.60 -3.47
N ALA A 92 12.78 -7.58 -2.70
CA ALA A 92 12.84 -7.68 -1.25
C ALA A 92 11.43 -7.78 -0.64
N THR A 93 10.48 -6.99 -1.15
CA THR A 93 9.08 -7.04 -0.75
C THR A 93 8.46 -8.41 -1.07
N HIS A 94 8.66 -8.92 -2.28
CA HIS A 94 8.21 -10.25 -2.67
C HIS A 94 8.74 -11.34 -1.71
N ARG A 95 10.05 -11.37 -1.49
CA ARG A 95 10.67 -12.37 -0.60
C ARG A 95 10.13 -12.28 0.83
N ALA A 96 10.02 -11.06 1.38
CA ALA A 96 9.50 -10.86 2.73
C ALA A 96 8.03 -11.30 2.84
N THR A 97 7.19 -10.94 1.86
CA THR A 97 5.78 -11.34 1.81
C THR A 97 5.65 -12.86 1.77
N VAL A 98 6.34 -13.51 0.81
CA VAL A 98 6.28 -14.97 0.67
C VAL A 98 6.78 -15.66 1.94
N HIS A 99 7.92 -15.22 2.49
CA HIS A 99 8.47 -15.81 3.72
C HIS A 99 7.47 -15.76 4.89
N ARG A 100 6.76 -14.66 5.05
CA ARG A 100 5.82 -14.47 6.16
C ARG A 100 4.47 -15.11 5.95
N LEU A 101 3.94 -15.11 4.73
CA LEU A 101 2.60 -15.63 4.44
C LEU A 101 2.59 -17.09 4.00
N LYS A 102 3.72 -17.65 3.54
CA LYS A 102 3.80 -19.06 3.11
C LYS A 102 3.35 -20.05 4.19
N PRO A 103 3.71 -19.89 5.48
CA PRO A 103 3.21 -20.78 6.54
C PRO A 103 1.68 -20.69 6.70
N LEU A 104 1.08 -19.57 6.34
CA LEU A 104 -0.36 -19.29 6.42
C LEU A 104 -1.07 -19.46 5.08
N ARG A 105 -0.44 -20.09 4.08
CA ARG A 105 -0.92 -20.11 2.69
C ARG A 105 -2.39 -20.55 2.54
N GLN A 106 -2.85 -21.47 3.35
CA GLN A 106 -4.25 -21.93 3.35
C GLN A 106 -5.25 -20.83 3.76
N HIS A 107 -4.75 -19.79 4.43
CA HIS A 107 -5.50 -18.62 4.88
C HIS A 107 -5.07 -17.35 4.12
N VAL A 108 -4.61 -17.47 2.87
CA VAL A 108 -4.28 -16.34 2.01
C VAL A 108 -5.07 -16.47 0.72
N HIS A 109 -6.19 -15.78 0.64
CA HIS A 109 -7.07 -15.79 -0.54
C HIS A 109 -6.79 -14.60 -1.44
N THR A 110 -6.70 -13.41 -0.85
CA THR A 110 -6.38 -12.19 -1.60
C THR A 110 -5.34 -11.35 -0.86
N ILE A 111 -4.54 -10.60 -1.63
CA ILE A 111 -3.63 -9.59 -1.09
C ILE A 111 -3.85 -8.30 -1.87
N THR A 112 -4.22 -7.24 -1.18
CA THR A 112 -4.41 -5.90 -1.75
C THR A 112 -3.21 -5.02 -1.41
N TYR A 113 -2.64 -4.35 -2.42
CA TYR A 113 -1.52 -3.42 -2.26
C TYR A 113 -1.91 -2.03 -2.77
N ASP A 114 -1.20 -0.99 -2.33
CA ASP A 114 -1.20 0.29 -3.03
C ASP A 114 -0.35 0.21 -4.32
N ASN A 115 -0.41 1.27 -5.16
CA ASN A 115 0.37 1.34 -6.39
C ASN A 115 1.83 1.78 -6.13
N GLY A 116 2.47 1.22 -5.11
CA GLY A 116 3.90 1.41 -4.82
C GLY A 116 4.78 0.56 -5.73
N LYS A 117 5.89 1.13 -6.24
CA LYS A 117 6.84 0.39 -7.10
C LYS A 117 7.43 -0.85 -6.41
N GLU A 118 7.49 -0.84 -5.10
CA GLU A 118 7.92 -1.96 -4.26
C GLU A 118 7.00 -3.17 -4.37
N PHE A 119 5.76 -2.98 -4.84
CA PHE A 119 4.81 -4.07 -5.09
C PHE A 119 4.76 -4.54 -6.55
N ALA A 120 5.67 -4.08 -7.41
CA ALA A 120 5.71 -4.51 -8.82
C ALA A 120 5.88 -6.03 -8.99
N GLY A 121 6.38 -6.75 -7.98
CA GLY A 121 6.47 -8.21 -7.94
C GLY A 121 5.20 -8.93 -7.45
N HIS A 122 4.05 -8.25 -7.35
CA HIS A 122 2.81 -8.77 -6.78
C HIS A 122 2.31 -10.07 -7.44
N ARG A 123 2.46 -10.21 -8.78
CA ARG A 123 2.04 -11.43 -9.51
C ARG A 123 2.83 -12.65 -9.07
N ASN A 124 4.17 -12.53 -8.97
CA ASN A 124 5.01 -13.63 -8.51
C ASN A 124 4.67 -14.00 -7.06
N THR A 125 4.37 -13.00 -6.23
CA THR A 125 3.91 -13.20 -4.86
C THR A 125 2.59 -13.98 -4.83
N ALA A 126 1.63 -13.57 -5.65
CA ALA A 126 0.33 -14.21 -5.77
C ALA A 126 0.46 -15.68 -6.22
N GLN A 127 1.30 -15.94 -7.21
CA GLN A 127 1.58 -17.30 -7.69
C GLN A 127 2.19 -18.18 -6.58
N CYS A 128 3.20 -17.68 -5.86
CA CYS A 128 3.84 -18.43 -4.78
C CYS A 128 2.90 -18.75 -3.61
N LEU A 129 1.89 -17.90 -3.39
CA LEU A 129 0.94 -18.05 -2.30
C LEU A 129 -0.40 -18.68 -2.74
N HIS A 130 -0.58 -18.92 -4.07
CA HIS A 130 -1.85 -19.35 -4.66
C HIS A 130 -3.01 -18.41 -4.31
N ALA A 131 -2.75 -17.10 -4.32
CA ALA A 131 -3.69 -16.05 -3.95
C ALA A 131 -3.98 -15.11 -5.11
N LEU A 132 -5.05 -14.34 -5.03
CA LEU A 132 -5.34 -13.23 -5.93
C LEU A 132 -4.64 -11.97 -5.42
N SER A 133 -3.99 -11.23 -6.31
CA SER A 133 -3.34 -9.96 -5.96
C SER A 133 -4.04 -8.80 -6.66
N CYS A 134 -4.54 -7.84 -5.87
CA CYS A 134 -5.16 -6.61 -6.34
C CYS A 134 -4.26 -5.41 -6.00
N VAL A 135 -4.23 -4.41 -6.89
CA VAL A 135 -3.43 -3.20 -6.70
C VAL A 135 -4.34 -1.98 -6.87
N GLY A 136 -4.48 -1.22 -5.79
CA GLY A 136 -5.29 -0.01 -5.77
C GLY A 136 -4.57 1.21 -6.32
N THR A 137 -5.33 2.17 -6.86
CA THR A 137 -4.85 3.53 -7.10
C THR A 137 -4.94 4.32 -5.80
N ARG A 138 -3.89 5.09 -5.43
CA ARG A 138 -3.98 6.03 -4.30
C ARG A 138 -5.05 7.06 -4.60
N GLY A 139 -6.15 7.04 -3.88
CA GLY A 139 -7.13 8.13 -3.96
C GLY A 139 -8.59 7.73 -3.81
N GLU A 140 -8.90 6.53 -3.32
CA GLU A 140 -10.25 6.18 -2.87
C GLU A 140 -10.27 5.82 -1.41
#